data_c12076faf26693ab728719bf05454829
#
_entry.id   c12076faf26693ab728719bf05454829
#
_cell.length_a   1.000
_cell.length_b   1.000
_cell.length_c   1.000
_cell.angle_alpha   90.00
_cell.angle_beta   90.00
_cell.angle_gamma   90.00
#
_symmetry.space_group_name_H-M   'P 1'
#
loop_
_entity.id
_entity.type
_entity.pdbx_description
1 polymer ?
#
loop_
_entity_poly.entity_id
_entity_poly.type
_entity_poly.pdbx_seq_one_letter_code
_entity_poly.pdbx_strand_id
1 'polypeptide(L)'
;MASFPKNIQTTQALATAIEEEFKNPTTQSYALYTWLAKNIRYDLKTFRKGLKPIQFSYRTQEELERKIQAQYNDLTQETLKSRKAVCEGYARTFEQTASLLGIECAFISGLAKTSNMPIGKPEVLGRHAWNAVKLDNKWFLLDCTWGAGYTISSKKWQADFNPYYCFTEPDYFIKKHYPEDKKWQLLAHPISKTIFSEFPAFGNLYYKQKLQLLSPTNGFVAAKKKKYIDIVFEKERRDIAFGYIYSRERYYTKIKPIFQNGKTILRIPAKRKRTLNILSGNEIVLSFETK
;
A
#
# COMPACT_ATOMS: atom_id res chain seq x y z
N MET A 1 8.97 21.88 -4.05
CA MET A 1 9.86 20.86 -3.43
C MET A 1 11.25 20.78 -4.08
N ALA A 2 11.70 21.81 -4.74
CA ALA A 2 13.02 21.80 -5.41
C ALA A 2 14.22 22.06 -4.47
N SER A 3 14.00 22.45 -3.22
CA SER A 3 15.07 22.95 -2.32
C SER A 3 15.39 22.06 -1.11
N PHE A 4 14.74 20.90 -0.96
CA PHE A 4 15.01 20.05 0.20
C PHE A 4 16.46 19.57 0.20
N PRO A 5 17.20 19.72 1.33
CA PRO A 5 18.57 19.25 1.43
C PRO A 5 18.67 17.74 1.15
N LYS A 6 19.54 17.35 0.22
CA LYS A 6 19.77 15.93 -0.10
C LYS A 6 20.53 15.18 1.01
N ASN A 7 21.20 15.89 1.91
CA ASN A 7 22.11 15.33 2.92
C ASN A 7 21.52 15.20 4.33
N ILE A 8 20.23 14.97 4.44
CA ILE A 8 19.56 14.75 5.73
C ILE A 8 19.87 13.35 6.24
N GLN A 9 20.50 13.23 7.42
CA GLN A 9 20.91 11.96 8.02
C GLN A 9 20.26 11.68 9.39
N THR A 10 19.46 12.61 9.91
CA THR A 10 18.74 12.44 11.18
C THR A 10 17.29 12.88 11.04
N THR A 11 16.42 12.31 11.87
CA THR A 11 15.00 12.70 11.91
C THR A 11 14.82 14.14 12.37
N GLN A 12 15.70 14.64 13.26
CA GLN A 12 15.69 16.03 13.68
C GLN A 12 15.97 16.98 12.51
N ALA A 13 17.03 16.72 11.72
CA ALA A 13 17.35 17.55 10.56
C ALA A 13 16.24 17.52 9.50
N LEU A 14 15.56 16.37 9.34
CA LEU A 14 14.42 16.24 8.44
C LEU A 14 13.21 17.04 8.95
N ALA A 15 12.91 16.96 10.26
CA ALA A 15 11.83 17.73 10.87
C ALA A 15 12.07 19.23 10.73
N THR A 16 13.28 19.72 11.08
CA THR A 16 13.64 21.14 10.96
C THR A 16 13.48 21.63 9.51
N ALA A 17 13.99 20.90 8.51
CA ALA A 17 13.86 21.28 7.11
C ALA A 17 12.39 21.33 6.64
N ILE A 18 11.54 20.44 7.14
CA ILE A 18 10.10 20.45 6.84
C ILE A 18 9.41 21.64 7.52
N GLU A 19 9.72 21.92 8.80
CA GLU A 19 9.12 22.98 9.57
C GLU A 19 9.48 24.37 9.02
N GLU A 20 10.68 24.54 8.49
CA GLU A 20 11.11 25.79 7.83
C GLU A 20 10.27 26.12 6.60
N GLU A 21 9.96 25.12 5.77
CA GLU A 21 9.26 25.29 4.49
C GLU A 21 7.72 25.22 4.63
N PHE A 22 7.22 24.35 5.54
CA PHE A 22 5.79 24.08 5.69
C PHE A 22 5.31 24.39 7.12
N LYS A 23 4.24 25.17 7.25
CA LYS A 23 3.71 25.62 8.56
C LYS A 23 2.43 24.86 8.98
N ASN A 24 1.82 24.11 8.10
CA ASN A 24 0.58 23.39 8.36
C ASN A 24 0.85 21.88 8.54
N PRO A 25 0.32 21.22 9.58
CA PRO A 25 0.54 19.79 9.83
C PRO A 25 0.20 18.88 8.65
N THR A 26 -0.83 19.21 7.86
CA THR A 26 -1.21 18.44 6.67
C THR A 26 -0.13 18.52 5.59
N THR A 27 0.36 19.73 5.30
CA THR A 27 1.44 19.93 4.32
C THR A 27 2.77 19.38 4.80
N GLN A 28 3.07 19.47 6.10
CA GLN A 28 4.24 18.85 6.73
C GLN A 28 4.21 17.32 6.60
N SER A 29 3.07 16.69 6.90
CA SER A 29 2.89 15.23 6.75
C SER A 29 3.03 14.79 5.28
N TYR A 30 2.48 15.56 4.34
CA TYR A 30 2.62 15.26 2.91
C TYR A 30 4.07 15.48 2.42
N ALA A 31 4.77 16.49 2.93
CA ALA A 31 6.18 16.73 2.62
C ALA A 31 7.07 15.61 3.14
N LEU A 32 6.85 15.17 4.40
CA LEU A 32 7.54 14.04 5.01
C LEU A 32 7.32 12.73 4.23
N TYR A 33 6.05 12.43 3.92
CA TYR A 33 5.71 11.30 3.06
C TYR A 33 6.45 11.33 1.72
N THR A 34 6.38 12.48 1.05
CA THR A 34 7.00 12.66 -0.27
C THR A 34 8.51 12.53 -0.21
N TRP A 35 9.11 13.11 0.84
CA TRP A 35 10.56 13.03 1.01
C TRP A 35 11.02 11.58 1.24
N LEU A 36 10.39 10.85 2.15
CA LEU A 36 10.72 9.45 2.40
C LEU A 36 10.51 8.60 1.14
N ALA A 37 9.36 8.74 0.48
CA ALA A 37 9.04 7.96 -0.71
C ALA A 37 10.00 8.21 -1.89
N LYS A 38 10.57 9.43 -2.01
CA LYS A 38 11.48 9.77 -3.10
C LYS A 38 12.95 9.55 -2.77
N ASN A 39 13.34 9.56 -1.49
CA ASN A 39 14.74 9.54 -1.07
C ASN A 39 15.18 8.22 -0.44
N ILE A 40 14.26 7.36 -0.02
CA ILE A 40 14.57 6.05 0.54
C ILE A 40 14.21 4.96 -0.48
N ARG A 41 15.11 4.02 -0.68
CA ARG A 41 14.92 2.87 -1.57
C ARG A 41 14.58 1.61 -0.76
N TYR A 42 13.69 0.76 -1.27
CA TYR A 42 13.37 -0.49 -0.61
C TYR A 42 14.57 -1.45 -0.57
N ASP A 43 14.90 -1.96 0.61
CA ASP A 43 16.02 -2.88 0.82
C ASP A 43 15.60 -4.34 0.57
N LEU A 44 15.65 -4.75 -0.70
CA LEU A 44 15.37 -6.14 -1.09
C LEU A 44 16.34 -7.15 -0.49
N LYS A 45 17.57 -6.74 -0.14
CA LYS A 45 18.57 -7.65 0.47
C LYS A 45 18.15 -8.00 1.88
N THR A 46 17.80 -7.01 2.70
CA THR A 46 17.28 -7.19 4.05
C THR A 46 15.95 -7.93 4.04
N PHE A 47 15.02 -7.54 3.16
CA PHE A 47 13.73 -8.22 3.01
C PHE A 47 13.87 -9.73 2.74
N ARG A 48 14.77 -10.13 1.85
CA ARG A 48 14.98 -11.55 1.50
C ARG A 48 15.68 -12.34 2.60
N LYS A 49 16.56 -11.70 3.37
CA LYS A 49 17.19 -12.35 4.53
C LYS A 49 16.21 -12.62 5.66
N GLY A 50 15.07 -11.90 5.65
CA GLY A 50 14.14 -11.83 6.76
C GLY A 50 14.68 -10.99 7.92
N LEU A 51 13.79 -10.34 8.62
CA LEU A 51 14.13 -9.64 9.87
C LEU A 51 14.21 -10.69 10.97
N LYS A 52 15.36 -10.77 11.63
CA LYS A 52 15.49 -11.60 12.83
C LYS A 52 14.79 -10.90 13.98
N PRO A 53 13.96 -11.61 14.77
CA PRO A 53 13.42 -11.05 16.00
C PRO A 53 14.58 -10.62 16.91
N ILE A 54 14.52 -9.40 17.43
CA ILE A 54 15.48 -8.92 18.40
C ILE A 54 14.95 -9.33 19.77
N GLN A 55 15.79 -10.03 20.53
CA GLN A 55 15.50 -10.40 21.92
C GLN A 55 16.26 -9.47 22.84
N PHE A 56 15.55 -8.87 23.80
CA PHE A 56 16.15 -8.04 24.82
C PHE A 56 16.22 -8.82 26.13
N SER A 57 17.40 -8.83 26.77
CA SER A 57 17.51 -9.15 28.19
C SER A 57 17.25 -7.87 28.97
N TYR A 58 16.34 -7.87 29.94
CA TYR A 58 15.98 -6.71 30.76
C TYR A 58 15.59 -7.15 32.19
N ARG A 59 15.74 -6.22 33.14
CA ARG A 59 15.41 -6.43 34.56
C ARG A 59 14.13 -5.68 34.96
N THR A 60 13.85 -4.54 34.29
CA THR A 60 12.65 -3.73 34.51
C THR A 60 11.96 -3.37 33.20
N GLN A 61 10.69 -3.01 33.28
CA GLN A 61 9.91 -2.58 32.14
C GLN A 61 10.49 -1.32 31.48
N GLU A 62 10.98 -0.39 32.31
CA GLU A 62 11.62 0.85 31.83
C GLU A 62 12.93 0.56 31.08
N GLU A 63 13.69 -0.46 31.52
CA GLU A 63 14.89 -0.90 30.79
C GLU A 63 14.51 -1.47 29.40
N LEU A 64 13.46 -2.27 29.33
CA LEU A 64 12.95 -2.81 28.07
C LEU A 64 12.54 -1.68 27.13
N GLU A 65 11.74 -0.74 27.61
CA GLU A 65 11.25 0.40 26.81
C GLU A 65 12.42 1.25 26.28
N ARG A 66 13.42 1.54 27.10
CA ARG A 66 14.64 2.24 26.66
C ARG A 66 15.39 1.48 25.57
N LYS A 67 15.52 0.15 25.71
CA LYS A 67 16.21 -0.68 24.70
C LYS A 67 15.43 -0.72 23.39
N ILE A 68 14.12 -0.84 23.44
CA ILE A 68 13.24 -0.76 22.27
C ILE A 68 13.37 0.61 21.59
N GLN A 69 13.32 1.70 22.35
CA GLN A 69 13.45 3.06 21.81
C GLN A 69 14.84 3.29 21.19
N ALA A 70 15.90 2.82 21.84
CA ALA A 70 17.25 2.89 21.28
C ALA A 70 17.34 2.16 19.93
N GLN A 71 16.77 0.96 19.84
CA GLN A 71 16.70 0.21 18.59
C GLN A 71 15.94 0.95 17.49
N TYR A 72 14.82 1.60 17.81
CA TYR A 72 14.08 2.40 16.81
C TYR A 72 14.89 3.62 16.37
N ASN A 73 15.64 4.26 17.28
CA ASN A 73 16.53 5.36 16.93
C ASN A 73 17.65 4.88 15.99
N ASP A 74 18.26 3.74 16.26
CA ASP A 74 19.28 3.15 15.40
C ASP A 74 18.74 2.81 14.02
N LEU A 75 17.54 2.20 13.96
CA LEU A 75 16.86 1.85 12.71
C LEU A 75 16.55 3.10 11.86
N THR A 76 16.04 4.17 12.48
CA THR A 76 15.70 5.41 11.76
C THR A 76 16.96 6.13 11.29
N GLN A 77 18.01 6.16 12.10
CA GLN A 77 19.29 6.73 11.72
C GLN A 77 19.94 5.96 10.56
N GLU A 78 19.94 4.62 10.62
CA GLU A 78 20.47 3.77 9.54
C GLU A 78 19.64 3.96 8.25
N THR A 79 18.30 4.03 8.35
CA THR A 79 17.42 4.33 7.22
C THR A 79 17.81 5.63 6.51
N LEU A 80 18.03 6.69 7.28
CA LEU A 80 18.37 8.01 6.74
C LEU A 80 19.81 8.06 6.18
N LYS A 81 20.75 7.42 6.84
CA LYS A 81 22.18 7.35 6.39
C LYS A 81 22.33 6.49 5.14
N SER A 82 21.78 5.28 5.15
CA SER A 82 21.93 4.33 4.04
C SER A 82 21.02 4.61 2.85
N ARG A 83 19.95 5.40 3.04
CA ARG A 83 18.88 5.61 2.05
C ARG A 83 18.19 4.33 1.63
N LYS A 84 18.14 3.35 2.54
CA LYS A 84 17.52 2.03 2.31
C LYS A 84 16.76 1.60 3.54
N ALA A 85 15.57 1.03 3.33
CA ALA A 85 14.79 0.45 4.41
C ALA A 85 13.85 -0.64 3.90
N VAL A 86 13.39 -1.50 4.80
CA VAL A 86 12.13 -2.25 4.66
C VAL A 86 10.99 -1.44 5.26
N CYS A 87 9.76 -1.93 5.19
CA CYS A 87 8.56 -1.21 5.63
C CYS A 87 8.67 -0.62 7.04
N GLU A 88 9.26 -1.37 8.00
CA GLU A 88 9.43 -0.90 9.38
C GLU A 88 10.33 0.34 9.45
N GLY A 89 11.45 0.38 8.71
CA GLY A 89 12.33 1.54 8.67
C GLY A 89 11.65 2.78 8.11
N TYR A 90 10.85 2.64 7.04
CA TYR A 90 10.02 3.74 6.53
C TYR A 90 9.03 4.23 7.59
N ALA A 91 8.26 3.31 8.18
CA ALA A 91 7.19 3.65 9.10
C ALA A 91 7.72 4.26 10.40
N ARG A 92 8.82 3.74 10.97
CA ARG A 92 9.45 4.30 12.18
C ARG A 92 10.10 5.65 11.91
N THR A 93 10.74 5.83 10.74
CA THR A 93 11.31 7.15 10.39
C THR A 93 10.21 8.20 10.22
N PHE A 94 9.09 7.81 9.60
CA PHE A 94 7.93 8.70 9.51
C PHE A 94 7.38 9.06 10.89
N GLU A 95 7.10 8.08 11.75
CA GLU A 95 6.57 8.26 13.09
C GLU A 95 7.44 9.19 13.94
N GLN A 96 8.75 8.91 14.00
CA GLN A 96 9.68 9.72 14.79
C GLN A 96 9.80 11.16 14.27
N THR A 97 9.85 11.36 12.95
CA THR A 97 9.91 12.70 12.37
C THR A 97 8.59 13.47 12.56
N ALA A 98 7.44 12.80 12.42
CA ALA A 98 6.13 13.38 12.68
C ALA A 98 6.00 13.84 14.14
N SER A 99 6.46 13.03 15.09
CA SER A 99 6.50 13.37 16.52
C SER A 99 7.33 14.65 16.79
N LEU A 100 8.50 14.78 16.13
CA LEU A 100 9.33 16.00 16.23
C LEU A 100 8.66 17.25 15.65
N LEU A 101 7.74 17.08 14.70
CA LEU A 101 6.89 18.14 14.15
C LEU A 101 5.64 18.43 14.99
N GLY A 102 5.46 17.76 16.14
CA GLY A 102 4.27 17.87 16.97
C GLY A 102 3.01 17.21 16.38
N ILE A 103 3.18 16.32 15.39
CA ILE A 103 2.07 15.62 14.72
C ILE A 103 1.85 14.26 15.38
N GLU A 104 0.64 14.02 15.89
CA GLU A 104 0.26 12.73 16.46
C GLU A 104 0.26 11.66 15.35
N CYS A 105 1.11 10.64 15.53
CA CYS A 105 1.33 9.59 14.54
C CYS A 105 1.32 8.21 15.19
N ALA A 106 0.68 7.24 14.56
CA ALA A 106 0.70 5.84 14.96
C ALA A 106 1.52 4.99 13.97
N PHE A 107 2.40 4.14 14.52
CA PHE A 107 2.96 3.00 13.80
C PHE A 107 1.95 1.86 13.80
N ILE A 108 1.67 1.31 12.63
CA ILE A 108 0.68 0.25 12.46
C ILE A 108 1.37 -0.97 11.85
N SER A 109 1.29 -2.11 12.56
CA SER A 109 1.67 -3.41 12.05
C SER A 109 0.46 -4.16 11.50
N GLY A 110 0.68 -5.01 10.50
CA GLY A 110 -0.38 -5.77 9.91
C GLY A 110 0.06 -6.67 8.78
N LEU A 111 -0.91 -7.00 7.93
CA LEU A 111 -0.72 -7.83 6.77
C LEU A 111 -0.99 -7.03 5.50
N ALA A 112 -0.25 -7.34 4.45
CA ALA A 112 -0.44 -6.72 3.15
C ALA A 112 -0.75 -7.77 2.07
N LYS A 113 -1.56 -7.36 1.09
CA LYS A 113 -1.92 -8.16 -0.08
C LYS A 113 -1.41 -7.49 -1.35
N THR A 114 -0.47 -8.14 -2.02
CA THR A 114 0.02 -7.70 -3.34
C THR A 114 -0.79 -8.32 -4.48
N SER A 115 -0.68 -7.75 -5.68
CA SER A 115 -1.45 -8.18 -6.86
C SER A 115 -1.17 -9.61 -7.34
N ASN A 116 -0.07 -10.21 -6.92
CA ASN A 116 0.33 -11.57 -7.27
C ASN A 116 0.07 -12.59 -6.16
N MET A 117 -0.52 -12.17 -5.03
CA MET A 117 -0.91 -13.11 -3.96
C MET A 117 -2.21 -13.82 -4.30
N PRO A 118 -2.33 -15.11 -3.94
CA PRO A 118 -3.55 -15.87 -4.18
C PRO A 118 -4.73 -15.32 -3.38
N ILE A 119 -5.90 -15.34 -3.99
CA ILE A 119 -7.17 -14.90 -3.40
C ILE A 119 -7.70 -15.98 -2.45
N GLY A 120 -8.21 -15.57 -1.29
CA GLY A 120 -8.82 -16.47 -0.29
C GLY A 120 -7.81 -17.31 0.51
N LYS A 121 -6.55 -16.91 0.53
CA LYS A 121 -5.49 -17.58 1.29
C LYS A 121 -4.88 -16.64 2.34
N PRO A 122 -5.50 -16.49 3.51
CA PRO A 122 -5.04 -15.57 4.54
C PRO A 122 -3.68 -15.95 5.16
N GLU A 123 -3.24 -17.20 5.00
CA GLU A 123 -1.96 -17.73 5.51
C GLU A 123 -0.73 -17.25 4.72
N VAL A 124 -0.90 -16.79 3.48
CA VAL A 124 0.21 -16.33 2.63
C VAL A 124 0.35 -14.81 2.60
N LEU A 125 -0.47 -14.08 3.34
CA LEU A 125 -0.37 -12.62 3.43
C LEU A 125 0.96 -12.20 4.04
N GLY A 126 1.61 -11.19 3.46
CA GLY A 126 2.90 -10.70 3.93
C GLY A 126 2.76 -9.77 5.14
N ARG A 127 3.69 -9.84 6.10
CA ARG A 127 3.79 -8.84 7.17
C ARG A 127 4.20 -7.50 6.58
N HIS A 128 3.60 -6.43 7.10
CA HIS A 128 3.83 -5.08 6.63
C HIS A 128 3.64 -4.05 7.75
N ALA A 129 4.21 -2.87 7.57
CA ALA A 129 4.06 -1.76 8.49
C ALA A 129 3.82 -0.46 7.72
N TRP A 130 2.98 0.40 8.31
CA TRP A 130 2.60 1.71 7.78
C TRP A 130 2.24 2.67 8.91
N ASN A 131 1.66 3.82 8.58
CA ASN A 131 1.31 4.82 9.61
C ASN A 131 -0.14 5.31 9.45
N ALA A 132 -0.64 5.87 10.55
CA ALA A 132 -1.72 6.85 10.55
C ALA A 132 -1.25 8.14 11.20
N VAL A 133 -1.69 9.28 10.69
CA VAL A 133 -1.49 10.61 11.28
C VAL A 133 -2.82 11.21 11.68
N LYS A 134 -2.83 11.96 12.77
CA LYS A 134 -4.01 12.68 13.23
C LYS A 134 -3.91 14.14 12.85
N LEU A 135 -4.81 14.57 11.99
CA LEU A 135 -4.91 15.95 11.49
C LEU A 135 -6.33 16.43 11.75
N ASP A 136 -6.50 17.61 12.36
CA ASP A 136 -7.81 18.17 12.69
C ASP A 136 -8.73 17.17 13.40
N ASN A 137 -8.21 16.45 14.40
CA ASN A 137 -8.88 15.40 15.17
C ASN A 137 -9.36 14.16 14.35
N LYS A 138 -8.93 14.01 13.10
CA LYS A 138 -9.25 12.86 12.25
C LYS A 138 -7.98 12.09 11.89
N TRP A 139 -8.06 10.76 11.90
CA TRP A 139 -6.97 9.90 11.48
C TRP A 139 -6.95 9.68 9.96
N PHE A 140 -5.76 9.75 9.38
CA PHE A 140 -5.49 9.52 7.96
C PHE A 140 -4.41 8.46 7.78
N LEU A 141 -4.67 7.48 6.91
CA LEU A 141 -3.75 6.38 6.62
C LEU A 141 -2.73 6.76 5.55
N LEU A 142 -1.49 6.31 5.72
CA LEU A 142 -0.44 6.49 4.72
C LEU A 142 0.59 5.35 4.75
N ASP A 143 1.21 5.06 3.60
CA ASP A 143 2.27 4.06 3.44
C ASP A 143 3.40 4.61 2.57
N CYS A 144 4.48 5.08 3.19
CA CYS A 144 5.66 5.58 2.49
C CYS A 144 6.37 4.51 1.67
N THR A 145 6.31 3.23 2.09
CA THR A 145 6.96 2.11 1.40
C THR A 145 6.35 1.88 0.02
N TRP A 146 5.02 1.76 -0.03
CA TRP A 146 4.30 1.57 -1.28
C TRP A 146 4.16 2.86 -2.09
N GLY A 147 4.28 4.00 -1.41
CA GLY A 147 4.44 5.30 -2.05
C GLY A 147 5.78 5.50 -2.76
N ALA A 148 6.83 4.76 -2.36
CA ALA A 148 8.17 4.88 -2.94
C ALA A 148 8.34 4.10 -4.25
N GLY A 149 7.59 2.99 -4.42
CA GLY A 149 7.73 2.15 -5.61
C GLY A 149 7.26 0.72 -5.41
N TYR A 150 7.69 -0.16 -6.28
CA TYR A 150 7.29 -1.57 -6.28
C TYR A 150 8.42 -2.50 -6.72
N THR A 151 8.26 -3.80 -6.47
CA THR A 151 9.19 -4.82 -6.92
C THR A 151 8.73 -5.42 -8.25
N ILE A 152 9.55 -5.34 -9.28
CA ILE A 152 9.29 -5.98 -10.59
C ILE A 152 9.52 -7.49 -10.47
N SER A 153 10.49 -7.90 -9.66
CA SER A 153 10.81 -9.29 -9.36
C SER A 153 11.45 -9.38 -7.98
N SER A 154 11.67 -10.59 -7.47
CA SER A 154 12.38 -10.78 -6.20
C SER A 154 13.76 -10.12 -6.13
N LYS A 155 14.33 -9.70 -7.26
CA LYS A 155 15.69 -9.13 -7.35
C LYS A 155 15.72 -7.65 -7.73
N LYS A 156 14.63 -7.09 -8.25
CA LYS A 156 14.61 -5.72 -8.81
C LYS A 156 13.49 -4.90 -8.21
N TRP A 157 13.83 -3.80 -7.54
CA TRP A 157 12.94 -2.76 -7.10
C TRP A 157 12.93 -1.60 -8.11
N GLN A 158 11.77 -1.04 -8.35
CA GLN A 158 11.53 0.10 -9.22
C GLN A 158 11.01 1.26 -8.40
N ALA A 159 11.75 2.39 -8.42
CA ALA A 159 11.26 3.65 -7.89
C ALA A 159 10.08 4.13 -8.73
N ASP A 160 8.98 4.44 -8.06
CA ASP A 160 7.75 4.86 -8.71
C ASP A 160 6.85 5.59 -7.71
N PHE A 161 7.11 6.88 -7.53
CA PHE A 161 6.38 7.69 -6.56
C PHE A 161 4.88 7.65 -6.82
N ASN A 162 4.13 7.24 -5.79
CA ASN A 162 2.68 7.15 -5.84
C ASN A 162 2.05 7.97 -4.71
N PRO A 163 1.55 9.19 -4.98
CA PRO A 163 0.95 10.06 -3.97
C PRO A 163 -0.37 9.50 -3.40
N TYR A 164 -0.95 8.50 -4.05
CA TYR A 164 -2.19 7.88 -3.62
C TYR A 164 -2.09 7.21 -2.24
N TYR A 165 -0.90 6.71 -1.86
CA TYR A 165 -0.70 6.10 -0.53
C TYR A 165 -0.48 7.12 0.59
N CYS A 166 -0.74 8.42 0.36
CA CYS A 166 -0.79 9.46 1.38
C CYS A 166 -2.22 9.92 1.58
N PHE A 167 -2.72 9.84 2.80
CA PHE A 167 -4.11 10.19 3.17
C PHE A 167 -5.15 9.37 2.38
N THR A 168 -4.86 8.10 2.19
CA THR A 168 -5.75 7.19 1.46
C THR A 168 -7.01 6.94 2.29
N GLU A 169 -8.18 7.03 1.64
CA GLU A 169 -9.46 6.71 2.26
C GLU A 169 -9.49 5.26 2.78
N PRO A 170 -10.06 5.01 3.99
CA PRO A 170 -10.05 3.69 4.63
C PRO A 170 -10.59 2.56 3.75
N ASP A 171 -11.69 2.79 3.01
CA ASP A 171 -12.30 1.81 2.10
C ASP A 171 -11.39 1.39 0.94
N TYR A 172 -10.42 2.23 0.59
CA TYR A 172 -9.41 1.90 -0.40
C TYR A 172 -8.17 1.26 0.22
N PHE A 173 -7.75 1.79 1.36
CA PHE A 173 -6.56 1.32 2.04
C PHE A 173 -6.71 -0.13 2.50
N ILE A 174 -7.89 -0.48 3.03
CA ILE A 174 -8.22 -1.84 3.50
C ILE A 174 -8.14 -2.89 2.38
N LYS A 175 -8.24 -2.52 1.12
CA LYS A 175 -8.14 -3.47 0.00
C LYS A 175 -6.77 -4.13 -0.10
N LYS A 176 -5.76 -3.53 0.50
CA LYS A 176 -4.36 -4.00 0.45
C LYS A 176 -3.69 -4.11 1.82
N HIS A 177 -4.22 -3.45 2.86
CA HIS A 177 -3.61 -3.35 4.18
C HIS A 177 -4.59 -3.81 5.26
N TYR A 178 -4.27 -4.89 5.96
CA TYR A 178 -5.09 -5.41 7.06
C TYR A 178 -4.33 -5.23 8.38
N PRO A 179 -4.70 -4.26 9.24
CA PRO A 179 -3.99 -4.01 10.50
C PRO A 179 -4.25 -5.13 11.53
N GLU A 180 -3.26 -5.40 12.39
CA GLU A 180 -3.41 -6.33 13.52
C GLU A 180 -4.49 -5.85 14.49
N ASP A 181 -4.47 -4.56 14.84
CA ASP A 181 -5.53 -3.94 15.64
C ASP A 181 -6.59 -3.35 14.72
N LYS A 182 -7.79 -3.90 14.80
CA LYS A 182 -8.94 -3.55 13.93
C LYS A 182 -9.33 -2.08 13.97
N LYS A 183 -9.02 -1.33 15.06
CA LYS A 183 -9.30 0.11 15.13
C LYS A 183 -8.65 0.88 14.00
N TRP A 184 -7.46 0.42 13.54
CA TRP A 184 -6.72 1.05 12.46
C TRP A 184 -7.24 0.72 11.05
N GLN A 185 -8.32 -0.06 10.93
CA GLN A 185 -9.05 -0.12 9.66
C GLN A 185 -9.74 1.21 9.35
N LEU A 186 -10.08 1.99 10.38
CA LEU A 186 -10.83 3.25 10.30
C LEU A 186 -12.16 3.14 9.52
N LEU A 187 -12.70 1.93 9.43
CA LEU A 187 -13.98 1.62 8.78
C LEU A 187 -15.12 1.71 9.80
N ALA A 188 -16.29 2.17 9.36
CA ALA A 188 -17.50 2.12 10.18
C ALA A 188 -17.83 0.68 10.64
N HIS A 189 -17.59 -0.29 9.77
CA HIS A 189 -17.76 -1.72 10.05
C HIS A 189 -16.47 -2.47 9.71
N PRO A 190 -15.60 -2.73 10.71
CA PRO A 190 -14.35 -3.45 10.49
C PRO A 190 -14.58 -4.86 9.95
N ILE A 191 -13.82 -5.25 8.94
CA ILE A 191 -13.88 -6.57 8.30
C ILE A 191 -12.96 -7.59 8.96
N SER A 192 -13.23 -8.88 8.73
CA SER A 192 -12.35 -9.97 9.17
C SER A 192 -11.18 -10.20 8.19
N LYS A 193 -10.13 -10.88 8.66
CA LYS A 193 -8.99 -11.32 7.84
C LYS A 193 -9.43 -12.22 6.67
N THR A 194 -10.46 -13.05 6.88
CA THR A 194 -11.04 -13.90 5.83
C THR A 194 -11.61 -13.06 4.71
N ILE A 195 -12.48 -12.09 5.03
CA ILE A 195 -13.06 -11.16 4.04
C ILE A 195 -11.96 -10.40 3.29
N PHE A 196 -10.95 -9.89 4.01
CA PHE A 196 -9.80 -9.22 3.41
C PHE A 196 -9.07 -10.12 2.40
N SER A 197 -8.82 -11.39 2.75
CA SER A 197 -8.14 -12.34 1.87
C SER A 197 -8.92 -12.63 0.58
N GLU A 198 -10.24 -12.55 0.64
CA GLU A 198 -11.16 -12.80 -0.47
C GLU A 198 -11.36 -11.60 -1.40
N PHE A 199 -10.84 -10.43 -1.10
CA PHE A 199 -10.88 -9.32 -2.05
C PHE A 199 -10.19 -9.68 -3.37
N PRO A 200 -10.59 -9.05 -4.50
CA PRO A 200 -9.80 -9.09 -5.72
C PRO A 200 -8.35 -8.68 -5.44
N ALA A 201 -7.41 -9.14 -6.24
CA ALA A 201 -6.04 -8.65 -6.13
C ALA A 201 -5.92 -7.33 -6.91
N PHE A 202 -5.60 -6.25 -6.19
CA PHE A 202 -5.52 -4.89 -6.74
C PHE A 202 -4.09 -4.55 -7.16
N GLY A 203 -3.89 -4.18 -8.44
CA GLY A 203 -2.62 -3.70 -8.98
C GLY A 203 -2.34 -2.24 -8.60
N ASN A 204 -1.08 -1.81 -8.77
CA ASN A 204 -0.71 -0.41 -8.48
C ASN A 204 -1.43 0.58 -9.38
N LEU A 205 -1.65 0.20 -10.64
CA LEU A 205 -2.32 1.05 -11.63
C LEU A 205 -3.79 1.33 -11.26
N TYR A 206 -4.47 0.41 -10.56
CA TYR A 206 -5.81 0.64 -10.02
C TYR A 206 -5.87 1.91 -9.17
N TYR A 207 -4.87 2.10 -8.30
CA TYR A 207 -4.78 3.26 -7.41
C TYR A 207 -4.32 4.51 -8.15
N LYS A 208 -3.30 4.41 -8.99
CA LYS A 208 -2.81 5.55 -9.80
C LYS A 208 -3.89 6.14 -10.68
N GLN A 209 -4.71 5.28 -11.27
CA GLN A 209 -5.83 5.70 -12.10
C GLN A 209 -7.10 6.06 -11.30
N LYS A 210 -7.05 5.99 -9.96
CA LYS A 210 -8.18 6.27 -9.07
C LYS A 210 -9.45 5.51 -9.48
N LEU A 211 -9.30 4.23 -9.82
CA LEU A 211 -10.41 3.38 -10.19
C LEU A 211 -11.24 3.00 -8.96
N GLN A 212 -12.54 2.88 -9.11
CA GLN A 212 -13.48 2.47 -8.09
C GLN A 212 -14.29 1.27 -8.56
N LEU A 213 -13.94 0.09 -8.07
CA LEU A 213 -14.65 -1.15 -8.40
C LEU A 213 -15.97 -1.21 -7.64
N LEU A 214 -17.09 -1.28 -8.38
CA LEU A 214 -18.42 -1.50 -7.81
C LEU A 214 -18.78 -3.00 -7.74
N SER A 215 -18.41 -3.76 -8.78
CA SER A 215 -18.78 -5.17 -8.86
C SER A 215 -17.82 -5.91 -9.82
N PRO A 216 -17.48 -7.17 -9.48
CA PRO A 216 -17.70 -7.88 -8.22
C PRO A 216 -16.74 -7.40 -7.13
N THR A 217 -17.22 -7.32 -5.87
CA THR A 217 -16.40 -6.91 -4.72
C THR A 217 -15.61 -8.08 -4.11
N ASN A 218 -16.07 -9.32 -4.33
CA ASN A 218 -15.34 -10.54 -3.95
C ASN A 218 -14.41 -10.97 -5.09
N GLY A 219 -13.21 -11.41 -4.74
CA GLY A 219 -12.21 -11.89 -5.68
C GLY A 219 -12.56 -13.23 -6.35
N PHE A 220 -13.53 -13.97 -5.80
CA PHE A 220 -14.10 -15.15 -6.44
C PHE A 220 -15.33 -14.77 -7.24
N VAL A 221 -15.31 -15.02 -8.54
CA VAL A 221 -16.43 -14.72 -9.43
C VAL A 221 -17.04 -16.00 -10.02
N ALA A 222 -18.37 -16.09 -9.95
CA ALA A 222 -19.07 -17.23 -10.51
C ALA A 222 -19.05 -17.18 -12.04
N ALA A 223 -18.47 -18.22 -12.66
CA ALA A 223 -18.42 -18.39 -14.12
C ALA A 223 -19.31 -19.56 -14.60
N LYS A 224 -19.77 -20.44 -13.69
CA LYS A 224 -20.63 -21.59 -14.01
C LYS A 224 -21.97 -21.09 -14.54
N LYS A 225 -22.42 -21.63 -15.70
CA LYS A 225 -23.67 -21.26 -16.36
C LYS A 225 -23.78 -19.77 -16.77
N LYS A 226 -22.68 -19.03 -16.76
CA LYS A 226 -22.66 -17.63 -17.25
C LYS A 226 -21.96 -17.54 -18.59
N LYS A 227 -22.52 -16.73 -19.48
CA LYS A 227 -21.89 -16.39 -20.77
C LYS A 227 -20.81 -15.32 -20.59
N TYR A 228 -21.06 -14.38 -19.67
CA TYR A 228 -20.17 -13.26 -19.40
C TYR A 228 -19.99 -13.00 -17.91
N ILE A 229 -18.87 -12.36 -17.58
CA ILE A 229 -18.56 -11.73 -16.30
C ILE A 229 -18.49 -10.23 -16.56
N ASP A 230 -19.26 -9.43 -15.84
CA ASP A 230 -19.21 -7.98 -15.92
C ASP A 230 -18.38 -7.44 -14.75
N ILE A 231 -17.35 -6.66 -15.05
CA ILE A 231 -16.56 -5.88 -14.08
C ILE A 231 -17.02 -4.42 -14.21
N VAL A 232 -17.53 -3.85 -13.14
CA VAL A 232 -18.16 -2.54 -13.13
C VAL A 232 -17.37 -1.55 -12.30
N PHE A 233 -16.98 -0.43 -12.90
CA PHE A 233 -16.38 0.71 -12.22
C PHE A 233 -17.39 1.85 -12.07
N GLU A 234 -17.25 2.62 -10.97
CA GLU A 234 -18.20 3.68 -10.57
C GLU A 234 -18.33 4.81 -11.61
N LYS A 235 -17.22 5.15 -12.29
CA LYS A 235 -17.18 6.28 -13.24
C LYS A 235 -16.92 5.84 -14.67
N GLU A 236 -17.37 6.63 -15.63
CA GLU A 236 -16.94 6.46 -17.01
C GLU A 236 -15.45 6.76 -17.15
N ARG A 237 -14.71 5.80 -17.69
CA ARG A 237 -13.26 5.88 -17.90
C ARG A 237 -12.92 5.68 -19.36
N ARG A 238 -13.28 6.70 -20.17
CA ARG A 238 -12.99 6.75 -21.62
C ARG A 238 -11.51 6.98 -21.92
N ASP A 239 -10.77 7.44 -20.88
CA ASP A 239 -9.34 7.71 -20.90
C ASP A 239 -8.47 6.44 -20.70
N ILE A 240 -9.09 5.29 -20.40
CA ILE A 240 -8.38 4.03 -20.09
C ILE A 240 -8.66 2.98 -21.16
N ALA A 241 -7.59 2.46 -21.77
CA ALA A 241 -7.68 1.28 -22.62
C ALA A 241 -7.60 0.01 -21.76
N PHE A 242 -8.69 -0.74 -21.71
CA PHE A 242 -8.76 -1.99 -20.96
C PHE A 242 -8.51 -3.21 -21.82
N GLY A 243 -7.92 -4.22 -21.22
CA GLY A 243 -7.79 -5.56 -21.75
C GLY A 243 -8.02 -6.62 -20.67
N TYR A 244 -8.11 -7.87 -21.07
CA TYR A 244 -8.13 -9.00 -20.14
C TYR A 244 -7.29 -10.17 -20.65
N ILE A 245 -6.84 -11.00 -19.74
CA ILE A 245 -6.19 -12.26 -20.03
C ILE A 245 -6.56 -13.29 -18.94
N TYR A 246 -6.90 -14.49 -19.36
CA TYR A 246 -7.03 -15.60 -18.44
C TYR A 246 -5.69 -16.32 -18.24
N SER A 247 -5.48 -16.86 -17.05
CA SER A 247 -4.32 -17.74 -16.82
C SER A 247 -4.27 -18.86 -17.86
N ARG A 248 -3.06 -19.19 -18.34
CA ARG A 248 -2.75 -20.14 -19.43
C ARG A 248 -3.06 -19.62 -20.83
N GLU A 249 -3.49 -18.37 -21.00
CA GLU A 249 -3.52 -17.71 -22.31
C GLU A 249 -2.17 -17.04 -22.59
N ARG A 250 -1.82 -16.94 -23.84
CA ARG A 250 -0.55 -16.35 -24.27
C ARG A 250 -0.67 -14.86 -24.56
N TYR A 251 -1.85 -14.43 -24.99
CA TYR A 251 -2.11 -13.05 -25.41
C TYR A 251 -3.33 -12.49 -24.70
N TYR A 252 -3.27 -11.20 -24.37
CA TYR A 252 -4.42 -10.51 -23.81
C TYR A 252 -5.40 -10.09 -24.92
N THR A 253 -6.65 -9.96 -24.59
CA THR A 253 -7.72 -9.48 -25.45
C THR A 253 -8.09 -8.06 -25.07
N LYS A 254 -8.10 -7.14 -26.03
CA LYS A 254 -8.62 -5.78 -25.83
C LYS A 254 -10.11 -5.83 -25.53
N ILE A 255 -10.58 -4.97 -24.64
CA ILE A 255 -11.99 -4.82 -24.28
C ILE A 255 -12.49 -3.50 -24.87
N LYS A 256 -13.67 -3.54 -25.49
CA LYS A 256 -14.46 -2.33 -25.77
C LYS A 256 -15.39 -2.12 -24.56
N PRO A 257 -15.14 -1.12 -23.71
CA PRO A 257 -15.97 -0.87 -22.53
C PRO A 257 -17.39 -0.44 -22.95
N ILE A 258 -18.37 -0.80 -22.12
CA ILE A 258 -19.74 -0.31 -22.21
C ILE A 258 -19.87 0.83 -21.21
N PHE A 259 -20.34 1.98 -21.66
CA PHE A 259 -20.60 3.14 -20.82
C PHE A 259 -22.09 3.29 -20.62
N GLN A 260 -22.56 3.14 -19.37
CA GLN A 260 -23.98 3.19 -19.06
C GLN A 260 -24.19 3.77 -17.64
N ASN A 261 -25.11 4.71 -17.53
CA ASN A 261 -25.45 5.36 -16.24
C ASN A 261 -24.23 5.90 -15.49
N GLY A 262 -23.32 6.55 -16.21
CA GLY A 262 -22.09 7.12 -15.63
C GLY A 262 -21.02 6.09 -15.23
N LYS A 263 -21.20 4.81 -15.58
CA LYS A 263 -20.32 3.69 -15.19
C LYS A 263 -19.55 3.13 -16.39
N THR A 264 -18.43 2.49 -16.10
CA THR A 264 -17.67 1.68 -17.05
C THR A 264 -17.92 0.20 -16.76
N ILE A 265 -18.40 -0.55 -17.74
CA ILE A 265 -18.66 -1.98 -17.66
C ILE A 265 -17.74 -2.71 -18.64
N LEU A 266 -16.92 -3.61 -18.09
CA LEU A 266 -16.09 -4.52 -18.87
C LEU A 266 -16.79 -5.88 -18.94
N ARG A 267 -17.37 -6.20 -20.09
CA ARG A 267 -18.05 -7.49 -20.32
C ARG A 267 -17.10 -8.51 -20.91
N ILE A 268 -16.80 -9.56 -20.17
CA ILE A 268 -15.77 -10.55 -20.46
C ILE A 268 -16.38 -11.93 -20.61
N PRO A 269 -16.07 -12.70 -21.68
CA PRO A 269 -16.53 -14.08 -21.84
C PRO A 269 -16.10 -14.93 -20.63
N ALA A 270 -17.05 -15.62 -19.99
CA ALA A 270 -16.79 -16.37 -18.78
C ALA A 270 -15.99 -17.66 -19.06
N LYS A 271 -14.88 -17.86 -18.34
CA LYS A 271 -14.11 -19.13 -18.32
C LYS A 271 -13.96 -19.60 -16.88
N ARG A 272 -14.19 -20.87 -16.62
CA ARG A 272 -14.14 -21.45 -15.27
C ARG A 272 -12.74 -21.90 -14.88
N LYS A 273 -12.50 -21.92 -13.56
CA LYS A 273 -11.25 -22.42 -12.95
C LYS A 273 -10.00 -21.77 -13.56
N ARG A 274 -10.02 -20.43 -13.65
CA ARG A 274 -8.95 -19.59 -14.19
C ARG A 274 -8.78 -18.35 -13.32
N THR A 275 -7.59 -17.80 -13.31
CA THR A 275 -7.37 -16.42 -12.87
C THR A 275 -7.71 -15.50 -14.04
N LEU A 276 -8.63 -14.57 -13.83
CA LEU A 276 -8.95 -13.48 -14.76
C LEU A 276 -8.17 -12.25 -14.35
N ASN A 277 -7.28 -11.79 -15.21
CA ASN A 277 -6.56 -10.52 -15.03
C ASN A 277 -7.16 -9.44 -15.94
N ILE A 278 -7.48 -8.29 -15.35
CA ILE A 278 -7.84 -7.07 -16.07
C ILE A 278 -6.59 -6.22 -16.19
N LEU A 279 -6.31 -5.73 -17.39
CA LEU A 279 -5.12 -4.96 -17.71
C LEU A 279 -5.49 -3.56 -18.19
N SER A 280 -4.55 -2.62 -18.00
CA SER A 280 -4.47 -1.37 -18.73
C SER A 280 -3.03 -1.24 -19.26
N GLY A 281 -2.88 -1.18 -20.57
CA GLY A 281 -1.58 -1.41 -21.20
C GLY A 281 -1.06 -2.83 -20.86
N ASN A 282 0.18 -2.91 -20.37
CA ASN A 282 0.81 -4.17 -19.99
C ASN A 282 0.75 -4.44 -18.48
N GLU A 283 0.04 -3.62 -17.70
CA GLU A 283 -0.03 -3.74 -16.25
C GLU A 283 -1.37 -4.32 -15.78
N ILE A 284 -1.31 -5.19 -14.78
CA ILE A 284 -2.49 -5.75 -14.14
C ILE A 284 -3.13 -4.68 -13.25
N VAL A 285 -4.40 -4.40 -13.49
CA VAL A 285 -5.25 -3.50 -12.70
C VAL A 285 -5.97 -4.27 -11.59
N LEU A 286 -6.55 -5.43 -11.93
CA LEU A 286 -7.31 -6.29 -11.03
C LEU A 286 -7.12 -7.75 -11.42
N SER A 287 -7.19 -8.65 -10.43
CA SER A 287 -7.27 -10.10 -10.68
C SER A 287 -8.41 -10.73 -9.88
N PHE A 288 -9.03 -11.74 -10.48
CA PHE A 288 -10.13 -12.53 -9.92
C PHE A 288 -9.89 -14.02 -10.14
N GLU A 289 -10.42 -14.87 -9.26
CA GLU A 289 -10.51 -16.30 -9.44
C GLU A 289 -11.92 -16.69 -9.90
N THR A 290 -12.03 -17.45 -11.01
CA THR A 290 -13.32 -17.87 -11.57
C THR A 290 -13.72 -19.27 -11.12
N LYS A 291 -14.93 -19.44 -10.59
CA LYS A 291 -15.50 -20.72 -10.09
C LYS A 291 -16.55 -21.30 -11.04
#